data_93e6ace24a5c7945f5f83bcc463da0c4
#
_entry.id   93e6ace24a5c7945f5f83bcc463da0c4
#
_cell.length_a   1.000
_cell.length_b   1.000
_cell.length_c   1.000
_cell.angle_alpha   90.00
_cell.angle_beta   90.00
_cell.angle_gamma   90.00
#
_symmetry.space_group_name_H-M   'P 1'
#
loop_
_entity.id
_entity.type
_entity.pdbx_description
1 polymer ?
#
loop_
_entity_poly.entity_id
_entity_poly.type
_entity_poly.pdbx_seq_one_letter_code
_entity_poly.pdbx_strand_id
1 'polypeptide(L)'
;LYDFDETKVKSKEHTFEFQENIIDSNLEWQTKDTNRYFVKAIGIRREGKKNKRREVIVGDTTGAQRTMHYYGDYSEAQLKTMAENELNEIVYDGYRGKFKTFGEPFVRHGDRVTLINKRQPERGGTYFVKSVDYDFGWNGYFQNVEVGRRLL
;
A
#
# COMPACT_ATOMS: atom_id res chain seq x y z
N LEU A 1 26.05 -16.65 -7.31
CA LEU A 1 25.49 -15.35 -6.88
C LEU A 1 24.53 -14.92 -7.99
N TYR A 2 23.24 -15.11 -7.77
CA TYR A 2 22.22 -14.53 -8.66
C TYR A 2 22.01 -13.08 -8.24
N ASP A 3 22.47 -12.17 -9.08
CA ASP A 3 22.18 -10.74 -8.95
C ASP A 3 20.70 -10.54 -9.31
N PHE A 4 19.85 -10.39 -8.30
CA PHE A 4 18.44 -10.11 -8.49
C PHE A 4 18.32 -8.62 -8.79
N ASP A 5 18.38 -8.29 -10.08
CA ASP A 5 18.23 -6.92 -10.55
C ASP A 5 16.74 -6.52 -10.48
N GLU A 6 16.32 -5.95 -9.35
CA GLU A 6 14.96 -5.46 -9.10
C GLU A 6 14.48 -4.43 -10.15
N THR A 7 15.39 -3.86 -10.94
CA THR A 7 15.06 -2.84 -11.93
C THR A 7 14.43 -3.40 -13.22
N LYS A 8 14.41 -4.74 -13.40
CA LYS A 8 13.93 -5.39 -14.62
C LYS A 8 12.54 -6.03 -14.52
N VAL A 9 11.94 -6.09 -13.36
CA VAL A 9 10.55 -6.56 -13.26
C VAL A 9 9.61 -5.44 -13.69
N LYS A 10 9.28 -5.39 -14.97
CA LYS A 10 8.21 -4.49 -15.45
C LYS A 10 6.92 -4.87 -14.74
N SER A 11 6.45 -4.01 -13.84
CA SER A 11 5.12 -4.12 -13.27
C SER A 11 4.10 -4.11 -14.40
N LYS A 12 3.22 -5.13 -14.41
CA LYS A 12 2.12 -5.19 -15.37
C LYS A 12 0.93 -4.41 -14.82
N GLU A 13 0.10 -3.91 -15.72
CA GLU A 13 -1.17 -3.30 -15.39
C GLU A 13 -2.30 -4.22 -15.84
N HIS A 14 -3.24 -4.45 -14.92
CA HIS A 14 -4.41 -5.29 -15.14
C HIS A 14 -5.67 -4.48 -14.83
N THR A 15 -6.72 -4.68 -15.62
CA THR A 15 -7.98 -3.97 -15.43
C THR A 15 -9.04 -4.92 -14.92
N PHE A 16 -9.71 -4.50 -13.84
CA PHE A 16 -10.83 -5.23 -13.24
C PHE A 16 -12.03 -4.30 -13.12
N GLU A 17 -13.18 -4.83 -13.47
CA GLU A 17 -14.44 -4.11 -13.42
C GLU A 17 -15.39 -4.79 -12.44
N PHE A 18 -15.99 -3.98 -11.55
CA PHE A 18 -17.04 -4.46 -10.66
C PHE A 18 -18.22 -5.01 -11.48
N GLN A 19 -18.72 -6.20 -11.09
CA GLN A 19 -19.82 -6.92 -11.74
C GLN A 19 -19.48 -7.57 -13.10
N GLU A 20 -18.25 -7.52 -13.55
CA GLU A 20 -17.80 -8.25 -14.75
C GLU A 20 -16.81 -9.35 -14.38
N ASN A 21 -15.64 -8.98 -13.88
CA ASN A 21 -14.56 -9.94 -13.56
C ASN A 21 -14.12 -9.93 -12.10
N ILE A 22 -14.77 -9.13 -11.25
CA ILE A 22 -14.65 -9.22 -9.79
C ILE A 22 -15.80 -10.09 -9.30
N ILE A 23 -15.46 -11.27 -8.73
CA ILE A 23 -16.43 -12.26 -8.27
C ILE A 23 -17.02 -11.86 -6.92
N ASP A 24 -16.14 -11.41 -6.01
CA ASP A 24 -16.46 -10.96 -4.66
C ASP A 24 -15.47 -9.94 -4.19
N SER A 25 -15.87 -9.05 -3.28
CA SER A 25 -14.97 -8.05 -2.74
C SER A 25 -15.37 -7.60 -1.35
N ASN A 26 -14.36 -7.36 -0.52
CA ASN A 26 -14.48 -6.62 0.74
C ASN A 26 -13.80 -5.25 0.64
N LEU A 27 -13.81 -4.67 -0.55
CA LEU A 27 -13.25 -3.35 -0.81
C LEU A 27 -14.11 -2.26 -0.18
N GLU A 28 -13.51 -1.48 0.71
CA GLU A 28 -14.14 -0.33 1.36
C GLU A 28 -13.53 0.97 0.83
N TRP A 29 -14.40 1.89 0.43
CA TRP A 29 -13.96 3.22 0.04
C TRP A 29 -13.68 4.07 1.27
N GLN A 30 -12.47 4.60 1.35
CA GLN A 30 -12.04 5.47 2.44
C GLN A 30 -11.52 6.78 1.87
N THR A 31 -11.74 7.86 2.62
CA THR A 31 -11.24 9.20 2.29
C THR A 31 -10.18 9.64 3.29
N LYS A 32 -9.34 10.58 2.89
CA LYS A 32 -8.33 11.19 3.77
C LYS A 32 -8.94 11.78 5.03
N ASP A 33 -10.13 12.37 4.91
CA ASP A 33 -10.81 13.02 6.02
C ASP A 33 -11.32 12.02 7.08
N THR A 34 -11.65 10.80 6.64
CA THR A 34 -12.16 9.74 7.53
C THR A 34 -11.02 9.07 8.29
N ASN A 35 -9.82 9.02 7.67
CA ASN A 35 -8.64 8.36 8.22
C ASN A 35 -7.57 9.37 8.61
N ARG A 36 -7.72 9.93 9.79
CA ARG A 36 -6.72 10.83 10.36
C ARG A 36 -5.60 10.04 11.02
N TYR A 37 -4.39 10.25 10.55
CA TYR A 37 -3.19 9.62 11.09
C TYR A 37 -2.05 10.62 11.24
N PHE A 38 -1.16 10.34 12.15
CA PHE A 38 0.15 10.95 12.17
C PHE A 38 1.24 9.89 12.34
N VAL A 39 2.38 10.14 11.73
CA VAL A 39 3.55 9.28 11.81
C VAL A 39 4.58 9.93 12.72
N LYS A 40 5.00 9.18 13.72
CA LYS A 40 6.12 9.52 14.60
C LYS A 40 7.33 8.72 14.15
N ALA A 41 8.27 9.36 13.47
CA ALA A 41 9.52 8.76 13.05
C ALA A 41 10.59 8.95 14.13
N ILE A 42 11.18 7.87 14.60
CA ILE A 42 12.21 7.87 15.62
C ILE A 42 13.51 7.35 15.02
N GLY A 43 14.48 8.24 14.84
CA GLY A 43 15.83 7.88 14.46
C GLY A 43 16.65 7.50 15.71
N ILE A 44 17.26 6.33 15.69
CA ILE A 44 18.08 5.81 16.78
C ILE A 44 19.50 5.63 16.26
N ARG A 45 20.42 6.45 16.79
CA ARG A 45 21.86 6.33 16.51
C ARG A 45 22.59 5.83 17.74
N ARG A 46 23.45 4.85 17.56
CA ARG A 46 24.35 4.40 18.62
C ARG A 46 25.58 5.29 18.65
N GLU A 47 25.84 5.92 19.79
CA GLU A 47 27.01 6.74 20.04
C GLU A 47 27.74 6.19 21.27
N GLY A 48 28.76 5.36 21.02
CA GLY A 48 29.47 4.62 22.08
C GLY A 48 28.55 3.64 22.81
N LYS A 49 28.39 3.83 24.12
CA LYS A 49 27.48 3.04 24.99
C LYS A 49 26.07 3.61 25.12
N LYS A 50 25.76 4.76 24.51
CA LYS A 50 24.49 5.44 24.61
C LYS A 50 23.78 5.48 23.25
N ASN A 51 22.45 5.48 23.30
CA ASN A 51 21.61 5.69 22.12
C ASN A 51 21.13 7.14 22.11
N LYS A 52 21.42 7.86 21.03
CA LYS A 52 20.79 9.15 20.75
C LYS A 52 19.52 8.92 19.94
N ARG A 53 18.44 9.60 20.35
CA ARG A 53 17.16 9.56 19.67
C ARG A 53 16.85 10.92 19.07
N ARG A 54 16.30 10.91 17.87
CA ARG A 54 15.73 12.07 17.19
C ARG A 54 14.32 11.72 16.75
N GLU A 55 13.37 12.58 17.05
CA GLU A 55 11.95 12.32 16.76
C GLU A 55 11.41 13.39 15.83
N VAL A 56 10.62 12.98 14.84
CA VAL A 56 9.88 13.85 13.93
C VAL A 56 8.44 13.37 13.86
N ILE A 57 7.50 14.29 13.90
CA ILE A 57 6.07 14.00 13.79
C ILE A 57 5.53 14.67 12.54
N VAL A 58 4.81 13.91 11.72
CA VAL A 58 4.18 14.38 10.48
C VAL A 58 2.74 13.90 10.42
N GLY A 59 1.81 14.77 10.04
CA GLY A 59 0.40 14.46 9.90
C GLY A 59 -0.49 15.12 10.94
N ASP A 60 -1.74 14.65 11.01
CA ASP A 60 -2.75 15.17 11.93
C ASP A 60 -2.65 14.49 13.30
N THR A 61 -2.10 15.22 14.27
CA THR A 61 -1.88 14.71 15.64
C THR A 61 -3.16 14.39 16.40
N THR A 62 -4.33 14.77 15.87
CA THR A 62 -5.63 14.38 16.45
C THR A 62 -6.07 12.96 16.03
N GLY A 63 -5.37 12.38 15.06
CA GLY A 63 -5.64 11.04 14.52
C GLY A 63 -4.90 9.93 15.24
N ALA A 64 -4.94 8.74 14.65
CA ALA A 64 -4.24 7.57 15.15
C ALA A 64 -2.72 7.70 14.94
N GLN A 65 -1.94 7.28 15.93
CA GLN A 65 -0.48 7.32 15.86
C GLN A 65 0.08 6.06 15.22
N ARG A 66 1.00 6.25 14.27
CA ARG A 66 1.89 5.20 13.78
C ARG A 66 3.33 5.55 14.11
N THR A 67 4.01 4.68 14.84
CA THR A 67 5.41 4.89 15.22
C THR A 67 6.32 4.03 14.36
N MET A 68 7.34 4.66 13.77
CA MET A 68 8.37 4.01 12.95
C MET A 68 9.74 4.22 13.60
N HIS A 69 10.53 3.16 13.67
CA HIS A 69 11.87 3.19 14.21
C HIS A 69 12.89 2.98 13.10
N TYR A 70 13.82 3.92 12.96
CA TYR A 70 14.90 3.87 11.98
C TYR A 70 16.24 3.83 12.72
N TYR A 71 17.01 2.80 12.45
CA TYR A 71 18.32 2.60 13.06
C TYR A 71 19.41 3.14 12.12
N GLY A 72 20.11 4.19 12.56
CA GLY A 72 21.15 4.85 11.78
C GLY A 72 21.28 6.33 12.10
N ASP A 73 22.21 6.99 11.41
CA ASP A 73 22.42 8.43 11.54
C ASP A 73 21.59 9.19 10.50
N TYR A 74 20.33 9.39 10.82
CA TYR A 74 19.42 10.15 9.97
C TYR A 74 19.30 11.60 10.45
N SER A 75 19.36 12.54 9.51
CA SER A 75 19.04 13.94 9.77
C SER A 75 17.53 14.11 10.03
N GLU A 76 17.14 15.21 10.62
CA GLU A 76 15.74 15.55 10.84
C GLU A 76 14.97 15.62 9.50
N ALA A 77 15.59 16.20 8.46
CA ALA A 77 15.01 16.27 7.12
C ALA A 77 14.77 14.89 6.50
N GLN A 78 15.71 13.95 6.68
CA GLN A 78 15.56 12.58 6.19
C GLN A 78 14.45 11.84 6.93
N LEU A 79 14.38 11.96 8.27
CA LEU A 79 13.31 11.38 9.07
C LEU A 79 11.95 11.95 8.70
N LYS A 80 11.87 13.25 8.42
CA LYS A 80 10.65 13.92 7.95
C LYS A 80 10.20 13.35 6.61
N THR A 81 11.09 13.22 5.63
CA THR A 81 10.78 12.64 4.32
C THR A 81 10.29 11.20 4.45
N MET A 82 10.94 10.40 5.30
CA MET A 82 10.52 9.01 5.57
C MET A 82 9.14 8.96 6.21
N ALA A 83 8.85 9.85 7.17
CA ALA A 83 7.55 9.94 7.82
C ALA A 83 6.45 10.40 6.85
N GLU A 84 6.74 11.35 5.96
CA GLU A 84 5.82 11.81 4.91
C GLU A 84 5.49 10.68 3.91
N ASN A 85 6.49 9.91 3.50
CA ASN A 85 6.29 8.76 2.62
C ASN A 85 5.40 7.71 3.29
N GLU A 86 5.65 7.36 4.54
CA GLU A 86 4.82 6.42 5.30
C GLU A 86 3.39 6.96 5.48
N LEU A 87 3.22 8.24 5.76
CA LEU A 87 1.91 8.86 5.89
C LEU A 87 1.13 8.78 4.57
N ASN A 88 1.78 9.04 3.43
CA ASN A 88 1.17 8.97 2.10
C ASN A 88 0.76 7.54 1.71
N GLU A 89 1.43 6.52 2.24
CA GLU A 89 1.03 5.12 2.05
C GLU A 89 -0.26 4.76 2.84
N ILE A 90 -0.52 5.48 3.93
CA ILE A 90 -1.64 5.19 4.83
C ILE A 90 -2.85 6.08 4.50
N VAL A 91 -2.61 7.37 4.22
CA VAL A 91 -3.66 8.40 4.07
C VAL A 91 -3.84 8.74 2.60
N TYR A 92 -4.81 8.09 1.96
CA TYR A 92 -5.21 8.36 0.58
C TYR A 92 -6.71 8.12 0.38
N ASP A 93 -7.29 8.76 -0.63
CA ASP A 93 -8.65 8.50 -1.07
C ASP A 93 -8.64 7.28 -1.99
N GLY A 94 -9.36 6.23 -1.62
CA GLY A 94 -9.38 5.03 -2.42
C GLY A 94 -9.95 3.81 -1.74
N TYR A 95 -10.02 2.72 -2.48
CA TYR A 95 -10.40 1.42 -1.95
C TYR A 95 -9.30 0.81 -1.10
N ARG A 96 -9.71 0.13 -0.05
CA ARG A 96 -8.88 -0.72 0.81
C ARG A 96 -9.52 -2.07 0.96
N GLY A 97 -8.71 -3.11 1.05
CA GLY A 97 -9.18 -4.47 1.21
C GLY A 97 -8.77 -5.38 0.07
N LYS A 98 -9.52 -6.44 -0.13
CA LYS A 98 -9.24 -7.49 -1.12
C LYS A 98 -10.44 -7.66 -2.06
N PHE A 99 -10.16 -8.11 -3.28
CA PHE A 99 -11.18 -8.59 -4.19
C PHE A 99 -10.78 -9.95 -4.75
N LYS A 100 -11.81 -10.78 -5.01
CA LYS A 100 -11.65 -12.10 -5.61
C LYS A 100 -11.95 -12.02 -7.11
N THR A 101 -11.07 -12.60 -7.89
CA THR A 101 -11.23 -12.70 -9.34
C THR A 101 -10.78 -14.07 -9.84
N PHE A 102 -11.02 -14.36 -11.12
CA PHE A 102 -10.49 -15.55 -11.77
C PHE A 102 -8.97 -15.53 -11.82
N GLY A 103 -8.34 -16.69 -11.99
CA GLY A 103 -6.89 -16.83 -12.09
C GLY A 103 -6.24 -16.13 -13.29
N GLU A 104 -7.04 -15.72 -14.26
CA GLU A 104 -6.64 -14.91 -15.41
C GLU A 104 -7.39 -13.57 -15.45
N PRO A 105 -6.73 -12.45 -15.73
CA PRO A 105 -5.28 -12.28 -15.92
C PRO A 105 -4.49 -12.53 -14.63
N PHE A 106 -3.33 -13.15 -14.75
CA PHE A 106 -2.49 -13.49 -13.59
C PHE A 106 -1.82 -12.25 -13.01
N VAL A 107 -2.18 -11.91 -11.79
CA VAL A 107 -1.69 -10.73 -11.05
C VAL A 107 -0.57 -11.13 -10.10
N ARG A 108 0.45 -10.31 -9.97
CA ARG A 108 1.57 -10.51 -9.04
C ARG A 108 1.69 -9.37 -8.04
N HIS A 109 2.32 -9.65 -6.92
CA HIS A 109 2.78 -8.59 -6.02
C HIS A 109 3.64 -7.58 -6.77
N GLY A 110 3.38 -6.30 -6.58
CA GLY A 110 4.08 -5.22 -7.28
C GLY A 110 3.50 -4.83 -8.64
N ASP A 111 2.51 -5.57 -9.15
CA ASP A 111 1.74 -5.15 -10.32
C ASP A 111 0.81 -3.98 -9.98
N ARG A 112 0.16 -3.44 -10.99
CA ARG A 112 -0.86 -2.40 -10.87
C ARG A 112 -2.20 -2.96 -11.28
N VAL A 113 -3.25 -2.59 -10.57
CA VAL A 113 -4.63 -2.95 -10.91
C VAL A 113 -5.47 -1.70 -11.06
N THR A 114 -6.14 -1.58 -12.18
CA THR A 114 -7.10 -0.52 -12.43
C THR A 114 -8.49 -1.06 -12.14
N LEU A 115 -9.16 -0.48 -11.14
CA LEU A 115 -10.51 -0.82 -10.76
C LEU A 115 -11.49 0.13 -11.43
N ILE A 116 -12.47 -0.44 -12.14
CA ILE A 116 -13.53 0.32 -12.80
C ILE A 116 -14.83 0.07 -12.05
N ASN A 117 -15.46 1.16 -11.60
CA ASN A 117 -16.79 1.12 -11.01
C ASN A 117 -17.74 1.96 -11.84
N LYS A 118 -18.55 1.32 -12.68
CA LYS A 118 -19.53 2.02 -13.56
C LYS A 118 -20.62 2.75 -12.80
N ARG A 119 -20.94 2.32 -11.57
CA ARG A 119 -21.96 2.96 -10.74
C ARG A 119 -21.44 4.22 -10.03
N GLN A 120 -20.14 4.24 -9.73
CA GLN A 120 -19.46 5.33 -9.04
C GLN A 120 -18.07 5.54 -9.70
N PRO A 121 -18.05 6.17 -10.90
CA PRO A 121 -16.83 6.30 -11.68
C PRO A 121 -15.69 7.05 -10.95
N GLU A 122 -16.05 7.98 -10.07
CA GLU A 122 -15.11 8.75 -9.26
C GLU A 122 -14.31 7.90 -8.26
N ARG A 123 -14.83 6.71 -7.93
CA ARG A 123 -14.16 5.73 -7.05
C ARG A 123 -13.27 4.76 -7.80
N GLY A 124 -13.31 4.75 -9.12
CA GLY A 124 -12.35 4.02 -9.92
C GLY A 124 -10.93 4.53 -9.74
N GLY A 125 -9.96 3.80 -10.24
CA GLY A 125 -8.56 4.23 -10.25
C GLY A 125 -7.58 3.09 -10.28
N THR A 126 -6.30 3.45 -10.38
CA THR A 126 -5.19 2.50 -10.41
C THR A 126 -4.58 2.37 -9.03
N TYR A 127 -4.39 1.13 -8.61
CA TYR A 127 -3.88 0.76 -7.30
C TYR A 127 -2.64 -0.11 -7.42
N PHE A 128 -1.77 0.00 -6.45
CA PHE A 128 -0.65 -0.91 -6.29
C PHE A 128 -1.14 -2.25 -5.74
N VAL A 129 -0.59 -3.38 -6.20
CA VAL A 129 -0.90 -4.72 -5.67
C VAL A 129 -0.01 -5.00 -4.47
N LYS A 130 -0.62 -5.05 -3.28
CA LYS A 130 0.07 -5.28 -2.01
C LYS A 130 0.34 -6.75 -1.76
N SER A 131 -0.62 -7.61 -2.02
CA SER A 131 -0.49 -9.07 -1.92
C SER A 131 -1.48 -9.76 -2.83
N VAL A 132 -1.18 -11.01 -3.18
CA VAL A 132 -2.08 -11.89 -3.94
C VAL A 132 -2.04 -13.27 -3.31
N ASP A 133 -3.21 -13.78 -2.99
CA ASP A 133 -3.40 -15.18 -2.56
C ASP A 133 -4.03 -15.95 -3.71
N TYR A 134 -3.44 -17.09 -4.08
CA TYR A 134 -3.92 -17.94 -5.15
C TYR A 134 -4.63 -19.16 -4.60
N ASP A 135 -5.80 -19.45 -5.13
CA ASP A 135 -6.61 -20.61 -4.78
C ASP A 135 -6.85 -21.47 -6.02
N PHE A 136 -6.33 -22.67 -6.02
CA PHE A 136 -6.44 -23.62 -7.10
C PHE A 136 -7.03 -24.94 -6.58
N GLY A 137 -8.19 -25.31 -7.08
CA GLY A 137 -8.89 -26.50 -6.61
C GLY A 137 -9.95 -27.01 -7.57
N TRP A 138 -10.79 -27.93 -7.09
CA TRP A 138 -11.90 -28.51 -7.84
C TRP A 138 -12.91 -27.48 -8.37
N ASN A 139 -13.04 -26.35 -7.66
CA ASN A 139 -13.94 -25.26 -8.02
C ASN A 139 -13.35 -24.25 -9.02
N GLY A 140 -12.10 -24.48 -9.45
CA GLY A 140 -11.43 -23.60 -10.40
C GLY A 140 -10.16 -22.95 -9.86
N TYR A 141 -9.69 -21.97 -10.60
CA TYR A 141 -8.53 -21.18 -10.27
C TYR A 141 -8.93 -19.72 -10.02
N PHE A 142 -8.69 -19.27 -8.80
CA PHE A 142 -9.04 -17.93 -8.34
C PHE A 142 -7.84 -17.24 -7.72
N GLN A 143 -7.90 -15.93 -7.65
CA GLN A 143 -6.94 -15.11 -6.94
C GLN A 143 -7.65 -14.06 -6.11
N ASN A 144 -7.14 -13.81 -4.90
CA ASN A 144 -7.55 -12.75 -4.01
C ASN A 144 -6.47 -11.68 -4.02
N VAL A 145 -6.80 -10.52 -4.57
CA VAL A 145 -5.85 -9.41 -4.76
C VAL A 145 -6.11 -8.37 -3.68
N GLU A 146 -5.10 -8.10 -2.86
CA GLU A 146 -5.11 -7.00 -1.90
C GLU A 146 -4.57 -5.74 -2.55
N VAL A 147 -5.38 -4.69 -2.54
CA VAL A 147 -4.99 -3.39 -3.07
C VAL A 147 -4.22 -2.60 -2.02
N GLY A 148 -3.17 -1.95 -2.47
CA GLY A 148 -2.42 -0.98 -1.69
C GLY A 148 -2.83 0.45 -2.02
N ARG A 149 -1.87 1.36 -2.03
CA ARG A 149 -2.10 2.78 -2.32
C ARG A 149 -2.67 3.01 -3.72
N ARG A 150 -3.63 3.94 -3.81
CA ARG A 150 -4.11 4.48 -5.08
C ARG A 150 -3.01 5.33 -5.73
N LEU A 151 -2.76 5.08 -7.00
CA LEU A 151 -1.73 5.76 -7.78
C LEU A 151 -2.30 6.89 -8.63
N LEU A 152 -3.48 6.66 -9.19
CA LEU A 152 -4.21 7.58 -10.07
C LEU A 152 -5.71 7.48 -9.82
#